data_1108152bf7568a6e6f9cdfd0cdc5b33d
#
_entry.id   1108152bf7568a6e6f9cdfd0cdc5b33d
#
_cell.length_a   1.000
_cell.length_b   1.000
_cell.length_c   1.000
_cell.angle_alpha   90.00
_cell.angle_beta   90.00
_cell.angle_gamma   90.00
#
_symmetry.space_group_name_H-M   'P 1'
#
loop_
_entity.id
_entity.type
_entity.pdbx_description
1 polymer ?
#
loop_
_entity_poly.entity_id
_entity_poly.type
_entity_poly.pdbx_seq_one_letter_code
_entity_poly.pdbx_strand_id
1 'polypeptide(L)'
;MGYRIAYGTYLGGSQWDQAREIIVHPDGSVLVGMQSCSIGLPTTSGAIQPQYAGDDPALGHGGVYGGDCYLARLSADGRRILAATYFGGSRQERNVYGLALDRGGNIVIASATRSPDAPTTPGCFQRMFGGGPSDMLVAKLNADLTRILWCTYVGGSGDDFPRGGLTLDARDNVCVVGTSTSANFPTTPGVLQSRLNGPRDSAIVMLKADGSGLVFGTLLGGSGEDDAIMGVRLDGEGNLHVAGHTRSTDFPVTAGAAQPRSGGRSDCYLATLSPEAARLIYATYLGGNGEEFAEHRPWLGPDGTMLLTGSAGSGDFPTTSGAFSRVLRGKTDGFLTRLSRDGRQFEFSTFLGGSGAEYWLMPTPDAHGRIYVVGGTSSRDFPVTPDAMQPRFGGGQEDAVIAVLDADASRLLYATYLGGNGDDLIRSLALGPEGEVYLVGSTSSDDFPVTDGAVQKAQGGKGDAFILKLAPAFRQR
;
A
#
# COMPACT_ATOMS: atom_id res chain seq x y z
N MET A 1 -17.25 6.32 20.29
CA MET A 1 -17.06 6.61 18.83
C MET A 1 -17.71 5.45 18.12
N GLY A 2 -18.69 5.62 17.27
CA GLY A 2 -19.40 4.48 16.66
C GLY A 2 -19.57 4.72 15.16
N TYR A 3 -19.59 3.65 14.38
CA TYR A 3 -19.78 3.67 12.93
C TYR A 3 -20.98 2.83 12.52
N ARG A 4 -21.52 3.12 11.35
CA ARG A 4 -22.48 2.29 10.64
C ARG A 4 -22.08 2.15 9.18
N ILE A 5 -22.43 1.06 8.55
CA ILE A 5 -22.20 0.88 7.12
C ILE A 5 -23.12 1.81 6.35
N ALA A 6 -22.55 2.70 5.55
CA ALA A 6 -23.29 3.59 4.66
C ALA A 6 -23.55 2.95 3.30
N TYR A 7 -22.53 2.29 2.74
CA TYR A 7 -22.68 1.32 1.67
C TYR A 7 -21.56 0.28 1.73
N GLY A 8 -21.84 -0.90 1.18
CA GLY A 8 -20.89 -1.98 0.96
C GLY A 8 -21.24 -2.74 -0.30
N THR A 9 -20.23 -3.14 -1.07
CA THR A 9 -20.38 -3.91 -2.30
C THR A 9 -19.18 -4.82 -2.51
N TYR A 10 -19.42 -6.00 -3.08
CA TYR A 10 -18.36 -6.76 -3.73
C TYR A 10 -17.99 -6.11 -5.06
N LEU A 11 -16.81 -6.43 -5.56
CA LEU A 11 -16.38 -6.13 -6.93
C LEU A 11 -15.41 -7.22 -7.38
N GLY A 12 -15.91 -8.24 -8.05
CA GLY A 12 -15.13 -9.39 -8.44
C GLY A 12 -15.88 -10.34 -9.35
N GLY A 13 -15.27 -11.46 -9.67
CA GLY A 13 -15.83 -12.46 -10.54
C GLY A 13 -15.53 -13.89 -10.07
N SER A 14 -15.29 -14.82 -11.00
CA SER A 14 -15.17 -16.24 -10.66
C SER A 14 -13.82 -16.66 -10.07
N GLN A 15 -12.83 -15.77 -10.08
CA GLN A 15 -11.49 -16.06 -9.57
C GLN A 15 -11.15 -15.12 -8.40
N TRP A 16 -9.86 -14.92 -8.13
CA TRP A 16 -9.39 -14.03 -7.07
C TRP A 16 -9.33 -12.59 -7.55
N ASP A 17 -9.97 -11.70 -6.81
CA ASP A 17 -9.98 -10.27 -7.04
C ASP A 17 -9.65 -9.53 -5.74
N GLN A 18 -8.74 -8.57 -5.77
CA GLN A 18 -8.29 -7.86 -4.58
C GLN A 18 -8.11 -6.38 -4.86
N ALA A 19 -8.83 -5.53 -4.15
CA ALA A 19 -8.58 -4.09 -4.15
C ALA A 19 -7.45 -3.74 -3.19
N ARG A 20 -6.58 -2.80 -3.61
CA ARG A 20 -5.41 -2.40 -2.83
C ARG A 20 -5.30 -0.90 -2.62
N GLU A 21 -5.75 -0.09 -3.55
CA GLU A 21 -5.65 1.35 -3.48
C GLU A 21 -7.02 2.00 -3.64
N ILE A 22 -7.24 3.08 -2.91
CA ILE A 22 -8.47 3.86 -2.97
C ILE A 22 -8.18 5.35 -2.96
N ILE A 23 -8.87 6.09 -3.81
CA ILE A 23 -8.92 7.56 -3.77
C ILE A 23 -10.38 7.99 -3.71
N VAL A 24 -10.68 8.91 -2.78
CA VAL A 24 -11.99 9.56 -2.68
C VAL A 24 -11.92 10.90 -3.40
N HIS A 25 -12.76 11.06 -4.42
CA HIS A 25 -12.89 12.32 -5.15
C HIS A 25 -13.72 13.35 -4.34
N PRO A 26 -13.57 14.66 -4.64
CA PRO A 26 -14.37 15.70 -3.96
C PRO A 26 -15.89 15.54 -4.11
N ASP A 27 -16.36 14.89 -5.16
CA ASP A 27 -17.79 14.56 -5.38
C ASP A 27 -18.25 13.34 -4.57
N GLY A 28 -17.37 12.75 -3.77
CA GLY A 28 -17.61 11.56 -2.97
C GLY A 28 -17.55 10.25 -3.75
N SER A 29 -17.32 10.28 -5.08
CA SER A 29 -17.03 9.06 -5.85
C SER A 29 -15.68 8.48 -5.44
N VAL A 30 -15.51 7.17 -5.61
CA VAL A 30 -14.28 6.48 -5.23
C VAL A 30 -13.63 5.84 -6.46
N LEU A 31 -12.32 6.06 -6.61
CA LEU A 31 -11.50 5.35 -7.58
C LEU A 31 -10.76 4.23 -6.84
N VAL A 32 -10.87 3.03 -7.36
CA VAL A 32 -10.24 1.82 -6.79
C VAL A 32 -9.25 1.26 -7.79
N GLY A 33 -8.05 0.96 -7.31
CA GLY A 33 -7.03 0.19 -8.02
C GLY A 33 -6.94 -1.21 -7.45
N MET A 34 -7.03 -2.22 -8.31
CA MET A 34 -7.09 -3.60 -7.88
C MET A 34 -6.37 -4.55 -8.86
N GLN A 35 -6.13 -5.75 -8.40
CA GLN A 35 -5.79 -6.92 -9.18
C GLN A 35 -7.07 -7.68 -9.49
N SER A 36 -7.21 -8.17 -10.72
CA SER A 36 -8.28 -9.10 -11.09
C SER A 36 -7.74 -10.28 -11.86
N CYS A 37 -8.08 -11.48 -11.39
CA CYS A 37 -7.88 -12.74 -12.13
C CYS A 37 -9.18 -13.16 -12.84
N SER A 38 -10.23 -12.39 -12.73
CA SER A 38 -11.56 -12.73 -13.26
C SER A 38 -11.76 -12.18 -14.65
N ILE A 39 -12.19 -13.03 -15.55
CA ILE A 39 -12.65 -12.65 -16.89
C ILE A 39 -14.06 -12.07 -16.78
N GLY A 40 -14.33 -10.95 -17.50
CA GLY A 40 -15.68 -10.43 -17.64
C GLY A 40 -16.14 -9.49 -16.53
N LEU A 41 -15.24 -8.91 -15.75
CA LEU A 41 -15.61 -7.79 -14.91
C LEU A 41 -16.18 -6.64 -15.76
N PRO A 42 -17.13 -5.86 -15.23
CA PRO A 42 -17.79 -4.81 -15.98
C PRO A 42 -16.83 -3.71 -16.39
N THR A 43 -16.73 -3.43 -17.68
CA THR A 43 -16.00 -2.28 -18.23
C THR A 43 -16.97 -1.26 -18.82
N THR A 44 -16.55 0.00 -18.88
CA THR A 44 -17.38 1.06 -19.44
C THR A 44 -17.11 1.27 -20.93
N SER A 45 -18.07 1.89 -21.64
CA SER A 45 -17.90 2.19 -23.06
C SER A 45 -16.65 3.05 -23.29
N GLY A 46 -15.82 2.65 -24.27
CA GLY A 46 -14.55 3.31 -24.55
C GLY A 46 -13.41 3.02 -23.58
N ALA A 47 -13.55 2.04 -22.70
CA ALA A 47 -12.48 1.61 -21.80
C ALA A 47 -11.16 1.34 -22.53
N ILE A 48 -10.04 1.66 -21.91
CA ILE A 48 -8.69 1.42 -22.44
C ILE A 48 -8.51 -0.04 -22.86
N GLN A 49 -8.94 -0.95 -21.98
CA GLN A 49 -8.86 -2.39 -22.18
C GLN A 49 -10.19 -3.01 -21.71
N PRO A 50 -11.13 -3.24 -22.65
CA PRO A 50 -12.45 -3.74 -22.28
C PRO A 50 -12.49 -5.21 -21.87
N GLN A 51 -11.41 -5.96 -22.10
CA GLN A 51 -11.31 -7.38 -21.82
C GLN A 51 -10.03 -7.69 -21.06
N TYR A 52 -10.08 -8.70 -20.22
CA TYR A 52 -8.94 -9.32 -19.58
C TYR A 52 -7.91 -9.78 -20.62
N ALA A 53 -6.63 -9.45 -20.44
CA ALA A 53 -5.61 -9.77 -21.44
C ALA A 53 -4.92 -11.11 -21.20
N GLY A 54 -4.77 -11.52 -19.95
CA GLY A 54 -4.24 -12.85 -19.68
C GLY A 54 -3.42 -13.03 -18.41
N ASP A 55 -3.00 -14.25 -18.21
CA ASP A 55 -2.11 -14.70 -17.15
C ASP A 55 -0.87 -15.38 -17.74
N ASP A 56 0.19 -15.48 -16.94
CA ASP A 56 1.34 -16.31 -17.28
C ASP A 56 0.93 -17.80 -17.26
N PRO A 57 0.95 -18.51 -18.42
CA PRO A 57 0.55 -19.90 -18.47
C PRO A 57 1.39 -20.83 -17.56
N ALA A 58 2.61 -20.41 -17.22
CA ALA A 58 3.50 -21.18 -16.35
C ALA A 58 3.10 -21.14 -14.87
N LEU A 59 2.34 -20.14 -14.46
CA LEU A 59 1.93 -19.92 -13.06
C LEU A 59 0.47 -20.30 -12.79
N GLY A 60 -0.28 -20.67 -13.83
CA GLY A 60 -1.70 -20.99 -13.75
C GLY A 60 -2.59 -19.76 -13.62
N HIS A 61 -3.88 -19.96 -13.87
CA HIS A 61 -4.90 -18.93 -13.81
C HIS A 61 -5.48 -18.81 -12.39
N GLY A 62 -5.57 -17.60 -11.85
CA GLY A 62 -6.35 -17.34 -10.64
C GLY A 62 -5.62 -17.43 -9.29
N GLY A 63 -4.35 -17.15 -9.21
CA GLY A 63 -3.59 -17.05 -7.95
C GLY A 63 -3.58 -15.64 -7.33
N VAL A 64 -3.21 -15.55 -6.06
CA VAL A 64 -3.11 -14.27 -5.29
C VAL A 64 -2.19 -13.22 -5.95
N TYR A 65 -1.40 -13.61 -6.94
CA TYR A 65 -0.47 -12.74 -7.67
C TYR A 65 -0.64 -12.85 -9.19
N GLY A 66 -1.79 -13.31 -9.66
CA GLY A 66 -2.14 -13.44 -11.09
C GLY A 66 -2.93 -12.25 -11.62
N GLY A 67 -3.28 -12.28 -12.90
CA GLY A 67 -4.25 -11.41 -13.52
C GLY A 67 -3.74 -10.07 -14.00
N ASP A 68 -4.71 -9.23 -14.38
CA ASP A 68 -4.49 -7.86 -14.83
C ASP A 68 -4.75 -6.85 -13.72
N CYS A 69 -4.20 -5.66 -13.85
CA CYS A 69 -4.72 -4.50 -13.13
C CYS A 69 -6.16 -4.25 -13.56
N TYR A 70 -6.99 -3.86 -12.60
CA TYR A 70 -8.34 -3.37 -12.90
C TYR A 70 -8.59 -2.08 -12.12
N LEU A 71 -9.15 -1.11 -12.80
CA LEU A 71 -9.47 0.20 -12.24
C LEU A 71 -10.96 0.43 -12.36
N ALA A 72 -11.60 0.87 -11.28
CA ALA A 72 -13.01 1.21 -11.28
C ALA A 72 -13.28 2.49 -10.48
N ARG A 73 -14.08 3.38 -11.05
CA ARG A 73 -14.64 4.53 -10.34
C ARG A 73 -16.11 4.26 -10.03
N LEU A 74 -16.46 4.26 -8.75
CA LEU A 74 -17.83 4.07 -8.28
C LEU A 74 -18.45 5.41 -7.89
N SER A 75 -19.78 5.53 -8.05
CA SER A 75 -20.56 6.68 -7.58
C SER A 75 -20.47 6.82 -6.05
N ALA A 76 -20.69 8.04 -5.54
CA ALA A 76 -20.62 8.37 -4.12
C ALA A 76 -21.53 7.51 -3.21
N ASP A 77 -22.60 6.98 -3.78
CA ASP A 77 -23.56 6.08 -3.11
C ASP A 77 -23.22 4.58 -3.27
N GLY A 78 -22.12 4.25 -3.97
CA GLY A 78 -21.65 2.87 -4.19
C GLY A 78 -22.55 2.01 -5.11
N ARG A 79 -23.48 2.64 -5.86
CA ARG A 79 -24.52 1.91 -6.63
C ARG A 79 -24.22 1.75 -8.12
N ARG A 80 -23.26 2.50 -8.64
CA ARG A 80 -22.96 2.51 -10.09
C ARG A 80 -21.45 2.55 -10.30
N ILE A 81 -21.01 1.84 -11.33
CA ILE A 81 -19.67 2.01 -11.90
C ILE A 81 -19.75 3.17 -12.90
N LEU A 82 -18.97 4.21 -12.68
CA LEU A 82 -18.90 5.41 -13.53
C LEU A 82 -17.87 5.26 -14.64
N ALA A 83 -16.74 4.61 -14.34
CA ALA A 83 -15.70 4.27 -15.30
C ALA A 83 -15.00 3.00 -14.83
N ALA A 84 -14.68 2.09 -15.74
CA ALA A 84 -13.89 0.91 -15.41
C ALA A 84 -13.16 0.35 -16.62
N THR A 85 -11.95 -0.19 -16.38
CA THR A 85 -11.09 -0.79 -17.39
C THR A 85 -10.16 -1.83 -16.77
N TYR A 86 -9.83 -2.87 -17.51
CA TYR A 86 -8.61 -3.63 -17.29
C TYR A 86 -7.40 -2.82 -17.75
N PHE A 87 -6.21 -3.23 -17.32
CA PHE A 87 -4.96 -2.64 -17.76
C PHE A 87 -3.81 -3.63 -17.60
N GLY A 88 -3.23 -4.05 -18.71
CA GLY A 88 -2.12 -5.00 -18.70
C GLY A 88 -1.69 -5.44 -20.09
N GLY A 89 -0.88 -6.48 -20.12
CA GLY A 89 -0.45 -7.15 -21.34
C GLY A 89 -0.89 -8.63 -21.38
N SER A 90 -0.16 -9.47 -22.10
CA SER A 90 -0.53 -10.87 -22.31
C SER A 90 -0.19 -11.80 -21.14
N ARG A 91 0.50 -11.30 -20.13
CA ARG A 91 0.86 -12.05 -18.92
C ARG A 91 0.34 -11.31 -17.68
N GLN A 92 0.88 -11.68 -16.52
CA GLN A 92 0.45 -11.10 -15.25
C GLN A 92 0.89 -9.65 -15.08
N GLU A 93 -0.05 -8.81 -14.71
CA GLU A 93 0.16 -7.57 -13.99
C GLU A 93 -0.30 -7.78 -12.55
N ARG A 94 0.68 -7.80 -11.65
CA ARG A 94 0.34 -7.86 -10.23
C ARG A 94 -0.44 -6.60 -9.85
N ASN A 95 -0.98 -6.54 -8.71
CA ASN A 95 -1.83 -5.49 -8.16
C ASN A 95 -1.44 -4.04 -8.56
N VAL A 96 -2.38 -3.12 -8.53
CA VAL A 96 -2.11 -1.67 -8.53
C VAL A 96 -1.49 -1.30 -7.19
N TYR A 97 -0.15 -1.25 -7.13
CA TYR A 97 0.61 -0.94 -5.91
C TYR A 97 0.68 0.54 -5.61
N GLY A 98 0.49 1.38 -6.60
CA GLY A 98 0.46 2.81 -6.46
C GLY A 98 -0.66 3.43 -7.28
N LEU A 99 -1.40 4.35 -6.68
CA LEU A 99 -2.50 5.09 -7.29
C LEU A 99 -2.45 6.53 -6.82
N ALA A 100 -2.42 7.48 -7.74
CA ALA A 100 -2.48 8.91 -7.45
C ALA A 100 -3.24 9.66 -8.55
N LEU A 101 -3.67 10.88 -8.23
CA LEU A 101 -4.18 11.83 -9.21
C LEU A 101 -3.18 12.95 -9.41
N ASP A 102 -2.88 13.30 -10.66
CA ASP A 102 -2.12 14.51 -10.96
C ASP A 102 -3.00 15.77 -10.76
N ARG A 103 -2.42 16.95 -10.86
CA ARG A 103 -3.15 18.22 -10.71
C ARG A 103 -4.24 18.44 -11.76
N GLY A 104 -4.16 17.74 -12.90
CA GLY A 104 -5.18 17.72 -13.94
C GLY A 104 -6.29 16.71 -13.72
N GLY A 105 -6.23 15.91 -12.63
CA GLY A 105 -7.17 14.84 -12.34
C GLY A 105 -6.92 13.57 -13.14
N ASN A 106 -5.79 13.45 -13.84
CA ASN A 106 -5.41 12.21 -14.51
C ASN A 106 -4.91 11.19 -13.49
N ILE A 107 -5.11 9.93 -13.80
CA ILE A 107 -4.82 8.80 -12.93
C ILE A 107 -3.40 8.31 -13.23
N VAL A 108 -2.56 8.22 -12.20
CA VAL A 108 -1.22 7.63 -12.29
C VAL A 108 -1.20 6.34 -11.51
N ILE A 109 -0.73 5.26 -12.15
CA ILE A 109 -0.63 3.93 -11.54
C ILE A 109 0.79 3.38 -11.63
N ALA A 110 1.14 2.54 -10.65
CA ALA A 110 2.31 1.68 -10.70
C ALA A 110 1.90 0.23 -10.39
N SER A 111 2.37 -0.69 -11.21
CA SER A 111 2.17 -2.13 -11.08
C SER A 111 3.46 -2.86 -11.42
N ALA A 112 3.56 -4.14 -11.06
CA ALA A 112 4.58 -5.02 -11.60
C ALA A 112 4.01 -5.79 -12.78
N THR A 113 4.77 -5.90 -13.85
CA THR A 113 4.36 -6.65 -15.04
C THR A 113 5.36 -7.73 -15.40
N ARG A 114 4.82 -8.85 -15.87
CA ARG A 114 5.56 -9.92 -16.55
C ARG A 114 5.36 -9.90 -18.07
N SER A 115 4.51 -8.99 -18.53
CA SER A 115 4.11 -8.86 -19.92
C SER A 115 5.18 -8.15 -20.74
N PRO A 116 5.79 -8.79 -21.77
CA PRO A 116 6.72 -8.09 -22.65
C PRO A 116 6.02 -7.16 -23.65
N ASP A 117 4.70 -7.21 -23.70
CA ASP A 117 3.81 -6.50 -24.61
C ASP A 117 2.86 -5.53 -23.91
N ALA A 118 3.18 -5.11 -22.67
CA ALA A 118 2.41 -4.08 -21.97
C ALA A 118 2.30 -2.80 -22.84
N PRO A 119 1.20 -2.02 -22.73
CA PRO A 119 0.83 -0.98 -23.69
C PRO A 119 1.68 0.30 -23.54
N THR A 120 3.00 0.19 -23.72
CA THR A 120 3.92 1.33 -23.66
C THR A 120 3.69 2.31 -24.81
N THR A 121 3.90 3.60 -24.53
CA THR A 121 3.65 4.67 -25.50
C THR A 121 4.93 5.15 -26.21
N PRO A 122 4.84 5.66 -27.44
CA PRO A 122 5.97 6.30 -28.11
C PRO A 122 6.56 7.45 -27.28
N GLY A 123 7.89 7.50 -27.18
CA GLY A 123 8.60 8.55 -26.42
C GLY A 123 8.63 8.35 -24.90
N CYS A 124 8.11 7.23 -24.38
CA CYS A 124 8.27 6.89 -22.97
C CYS A 124 9.73 6.54 -22.63
N PHE A 125 10.04 6.52 -21.33
CA PHE A 125 11.40 6.26 -20.82
C PHE A 125 11.94 4.90 -21.29
N GLN A 126 11.18 3.82 -21.10
CA GLN A 126 11.59 2.45 -21.47
C GLN A 126 10.44 1.74 -22.18
N ARG A 127 10.60 1.52 -23.49
CA ARG A 127 9.56 0.88 -24.29
C ARG A 127 9.52 -0.63 -24.22
N MET A 128 10.63 -1.23 -23.90
CA MET A 128 10.79 -2.69 -23.91
C MET A 128 10.95 -3.21 -22.50
N PHE A 129 10.34 -4.36 -22.24
CA PHE A 129 10.57 -5.13 -21.04
C PHE A 129 12.07 -5.40 -20.85
N GLY A 130 12.61 -5.10 -19.66
CA GLY A 130 14.04 -5.21 -19.37
C GLY A 130 14.51 -6.64 -19.22
N GLY A 131 13.63 -7.54 -18.84
CA GLY A 131 13.88 -8.96 -18.64
C GLY A 131 13.57 -9.46 -17.25
N GLY A 132 14.07 -10.65 -16.92
CA GLY A 132 13.85 -11.26 -15.60
C GLY A 132 12.39 -11.62 -15.30
N PRO A 133 12.07 -11.80 -14.00
CA PRO A 133 10.72 -12.18 -13.59
C PRO A 133 9.66 -11.09 -13.74
N SER A 134 9.99 -9.83 -13.45
CA SER A 134 9.09 -8.70 -13.62
C SER A 134 9.81 -7.36 -13.70
N ASP A 135 9.18 -6.39 -14.38
CA ASP A 135 9.54 -4.96 -14.36
C ASP A 135 8.42 -4.15 -13.69
N MET A 136 8.78 -2.96 -13.21
CA MET A 136 7.79 -1.96 -12.85
C MET A 136 7.09 -1.46 -14.12
N LEU A 137 5.77 -1.36 -14.09
CA LEU A 137 4.94 -0.75 -15.13
C LEU A 137 4.30 0.51 -14.55
N VAL A 138 4.61 1.66 -15.12
CA VAL A 138 4.08 2.94 -14.67
C VAL A 138 3.29 3.59 -15.80
N ALA A 139 2.08 4.02 -15.52
CA ALA A 139 1.22 4.62 -16.53
C ALA A 139 0.45 5.83 -15.99
N LYS A 140 0.21 6.79 -16.88
CA LYS A 140 -0.75 7.88 -16.68
C LYS A 140 -1.92 7.68 -17.63
N LEU A 141 -3.12 7.68 -17.06
CA LEU A 141 -4.39 7.48 -17.75
C LEU A 141 -5.25 8.73 -17.58
N ASN A 142 -6.15 9.01 -18.53
CA ASN A 142 -7.10 10.08 -18.33
C ASN A 142 -8.17 9.69 -17.27
N ALA A 143 -8.84 10.70 -16.71
CA ALA A 143 -9.80 10.53 -15.61
C ALA A 143 -10.97 9.57 -15.93
N ASP A 144 -11.33 9.43 -17.19
CA ASP A 144 -12.46 8.60 -17.65
C ASP A 144 -12.03 7.17 -17.99
N LEU A 145 -10.74 6.81 -17.83
CA LEU A 145 -10.19 5.48 -18.13
C LEU A 145 -10.40 5.05 -19.60
N THR A 146 -10.36 6.02 -20.52
CA THR A 146 -10.55 5.80 -21.96
C THR A 146 -9.30 5.95 -22.79
N ARG A 147 -8.22 6.51 -22.22
CA ARG A 147 -6.95 6.74 -22.93
C ARG A 147 -5.75 6.58 -22.02
N ILE A 148 -4.70 5.97 -22.55
CA ILE A 148 -3.35 6.01 -21.98
C ILE A 148 -2.71 7.34 -22.45
N LEU A 149 -2.30 8.17 -21.48
CA LEU A 149 -1.57 9.40 -21.77
C LEU A 149 -0.09 9.10 -21.98
N TRP A 150 0.47 8.25 -21.13
CA TRP A 150 1.77 7.60 -21.33
C TRP A 150 1.85 6.31 -20.49
N CYS A 151 2.68 5.39 -20.94
CA CYS A 151 2.99 4.14 -20.22
C CYS A 151 4.43 3.73 -20.50
N THR A 152 5.16 3.31 -19.47
CA THR A 152 6.58 2.93 -19.54
C THR A 152 6.88 1.78 -18.62
N TYR A 153 7.82 0.92 -19.03
CA TYR A 153 8.52 0.06 -18.08
C TYR A 153 9.56 0.85 -17.30
N VAL A 154 9.97 0.33 -16.15
CA VAL A 154 11.17 0.74 -15.41
C VAL A 154 11.77 -0.52 -14.79
N GLY A 155 12.92 -0.93 -15.29
CA GLY A 155 13.60 -2.12 -14.79
C GLY A 155 14.84 -2.48 -15.59
N GLY A 156 15.46 -3.57 -15.18
CA GLY A 156 16.64 -4.13 -15.84
C GLY A 156 16.47 -5.62 -16.13
N SER A 157 17.53 -6.38 -16.00
CA SER A 157 17.52 -7.81 -16.34
C SER A 157 17.11 -8.75 -15.20
N GLY A 158 16.84 -8.24 -14.00
CA GLY A 158 16.41 -8.98 -12.83
C GLY A 158 14.92 -8.81 -12.52
N ASP A 159 14.55 -8.96 -11.25
CA ASP A 159 13.20 -8.72 -10.75
C ASP A 159 13.10 -7.30 -10.22
N ASP A 160 12.25 -6.49 -10.85
CA ASP A 160 12.04 -5.09 -10.50
C ASP A 160 10.59 -4.86 -10.14
N PHE A 161 10.31 -4.61 -8.84
CA PHE A 161 8.97 -4.73 -8.29
C PHE A 161 8.53 -3.48 -7.53
N PRO A 162 7.48 -2.72 -7.94
CA PRO A 162 7.11 -1.42 -7.36
C PRO A 162 6.16 -1.57 -6.16
N ARG A 163 6.38 -2.51 -5.27
CA ARG A 163 5.46 -2.79 -4.15
C ARG A 163 5.31 -1.61 -3.18
N GLY A 164 6.28 -0.70 -3.15
CA GLY A 164 6.25 0.54 -2.37
C GLY A 164 5.30 1.61 -2.89
N GLY A 165 4.67 1.38 -4.05
CA GLY A 165 3.71 2.33 -4.61
C GLY A 165 4.34 3.58 -5.21
N LEU A 166 3.55 4.64 -5.31
CA LEU A 166 3.99 5.91 -5.90
C LEU A 166 3.50 7.14 -5.12
N THR A 167 4.14 8.27 -5.40
CA THR A 167 3.68 9.62 -5.03
C THR A 167 4.07 10.61 -6.13
N LEU A 168 3.44 11.78 -6.15
CA LEU A 168 3.73 12.84 -7.11
C LEU A 168 4.38 14.03 -6.42
N ASP A 169 5.33 14.68 -7.09
CA ASP A 169 5.85 15.96 -6.65
C ASP A 169 4.97 17.14 -7.11
N ALA A 170 5.33 18.37 -6.72
CA ALA A 170 4.62 19.58 -7.11
C ALA A 170 4.65 19.89 -8.61
N ARG A 171 5.41 19.16 -9.42
CA ARG A 171 5.49 19.26 -10.89
C ARG A 171 4.82 18.07 -11.59
N ASP A 172 4.12 17.21 -10.83
CA ASP A 172 3.54 15.96 -11.29
C ASP A 172 4.59 14.93 -11.79
N ASN A 173 5.87 15.08 -11.40
CA ASN A 173 6.83 13.99 -11.57
C ASN A 173 6.44 12.82 -10.67
N VAL A 174 6.66 11.60 -11.15
CA VAL A 174 6.17 10.38 -10.52
C VAL A 174 7.31 9.68 -9.80
N CYS A 175 7.30 9.72 -8.46
CA CYS A 175 8.21 8.93 -7.65
C CYS A 175 7.62 7.53 -7.44
N VAL A 176 8.35 6.51 -7.87
CA VAL A 176 8.00 5.09 -7.67
C VAL A 176 9.06 4.42 -6.82
N VAL A 177 8.62 3.61 -5.87
CA VAL A 177 9.51 2.90 -4.95
C VAL A 177 9.19 1.42 -4.93
N GLY A 178 10.22 0.62 -4.83
CA GLY A 178 10.11 -0.82 -4.81
C GLY A 178 11.43 -1.50 -4.53
N THR A 179 11.64 -2.63 -5.16
CA THR A 179 12.86 -3.44 -5.03
C THR A 179 13.46 -3.73 -6.39
N SER A 180 14.76 -3.97 -6.43
CA SER A 180 15.45 -4.43 -7.63
C SER A 180 16.48 -5.50 -7.31
N THR A 181 16.55 -6.51 -8.18
CA THR A 181 17.66 -7.48 -8.24
C THR A 181 18.49 -7.29 -9.52
N SER A 182 18.23 -6.22 -10.27
CA SER A 182 18.86 -5.93 -11.56
C SER A 182 20.21 -5.27 -11.39
N ALA A 183 21.29 -5.92 -11.81
CA ALA A 183 22.62 -5.34 -11.83
C ALA A 183 22.71 -4.10 -12.78
N ASN A 184 21.81 -4.02 -13.73
CA ASN A 184 21.67 -2.92 -14.70
C ASN A 184 20.40 -2.07 -14.45
N PHE A 185 19.91 -2.02 -13.22
CA PHE A 185 18.78 -1.13 -12.86
C PHE A 185 19.09 0.31 -13.30
N PRO A 186 18.11 1.06 -13.85
CA PRO A 186 18.35 2.39 -14.40
C PRO A 186 18.59 3.42 -13.28
N THR A 187 19.87 3.66 -12.98
CA THR A 187 20.34 4.70 -12.08
C THR A 187 20.89 5.90 -12.83
N THR A 188 20.94 7.05 -12.16
CA THR A 188 21.47 8.30 -12.76
C THR A 188 22.78 8.74 -12.08
N PRO A 189 23.64 9.54 -12.75
CA PRO A 189 24.85 10.05 -12.12
C PRO A 189 24.58 10.91 -10.89
N GLY A 190 25.41 10.80 -9.86
CA GLY A 190 25.37 11.66 -8.66
C GLY A 190 24.35 11.25 -7.59
N VAL A 191 23.66 10.12 -7.75
CA VAL A 191 22.74 9.60 -6.75
C VAL A 191 23.47 8.89 -5.61
N LEU A 192 22.74 8.61 -4.53
CA LEU A 192 23.25 7.98 -3.31
C LEU A 192 23.90 6.62 -3.60
N GLN A 193 23.25 5.78 -4.39
CA GLN A 193 23.72 4.44 -4.72
C GLN A 193 23.35 4.10 -6.15
N SER A 194 24.36 3.80 -6.99
CA SER A 194 24.19 3.53 -8.41
C SER A 194 24.29 2.05 -8.80
N ARG A 195 24.55 1.16 -7.84
CA ARG A 195 24.67 -0.29 -8.05
C ARG A 195 24.12 -1.02 -6.84
N LEU A 196 23.70 -2.27 -7.05
CA LEU A 196 23.35 -3.17 -5.95
C LEU A 196 24.53 -3.35 -5.00
N ASN A 197 24.27 -3.28 -3.70
CA ASN A 197 25.21 -3.64 -2.65
C ASN A 197 24.95 -5.07 -2.15
N GLY A 198 23.71 -5.53 -2.21
CA GLY A 198 23.26 -6.86 -1.86
C GLY A 198 22.62 -7.61 -3.03
N PRO A 199 22.03 -8.78 -2.77
CA PRO A 199 21.31 -9.54 -3.78
C PRO A 199 20.02 -8.85 -4.25
N ARG A 200 19.48 -7.96 -3.40
CA ARG A 200 18.28 -7.14 -3.63
C ARG A 200 18.40 -5.86 -2.84
N ASP A 201 18.17 -4.73 -3.48
CA ASP A 201 18.14 -3.44 -2.83
C ASP A 201 16.82 -2.71 -3.11
N SER A 202 16.47 -1.78 -2.26
CA SER A 202 15.39 -0.84 -2.47
C SER A 202 15.67 0.01 -3.71
N ALA A 203 14.69 0.12 -4.60
CA ALA A 203 14.78 0.87 -5.85
C ALA A 203 13.87 2.11 -5.77
N ILE A 204 14.42 3.28 -6.08
CA ILE A 204 13.70 4.56 -6.01
C ILE A 204 13.94 5.29 -7.33
N VAL A 205 12.86 5.58 -8.05
CA VAL A 205 12.94 6.34 -9.30
C VAL A 205 11.99 7.53 -9.29
N MET A 206 12.41 8.63 -9.89
CA MET A 206 11.57 9.78 -10.19
C MET A 206 11.46 9.92 -11.70
N LEU A 207 10.30 9.60 -12.26
CA LEU A 207 9.96 9.80 -13.67
C LEU A 207 9.50 11.24 -13.90
N LYS A 208 9.83 11.82 -15.05
CA LYS A 208 9.25 13.09 -15.49
C LYS A 208 7.74 12.98 -15.65
N ALA A 209 7.03 14.06 -15.45
CA ALA A 209 5.57 14.13 -15.51
C ALA A 209 4.96 13.64 -16.84
N ASP A 210 5.72 13.69 -17.92
CA ASP A 210 5.35 13.23 -19.26
C ASP A 210 5.79 11.78 -19.56
N GLY A 211 6.43 11.11 -18.61
CA GLY A 211 6.91 9.73 -18.74
C GLY A 211 8.11 9.55 -19.69
N SER A 212 8.71 10.63 -20.20
CA SER A 212 9.75 10.59 -21.25
C SER A 212 11.15 10.22 -20.75
N GLY A 213 11.38 10.24 -19.44
CA GLY A 213 12.70 9.97 -18.86
C GLY A 213 12.71 10.03 -17.35
N LEU A 214 13.87 9.73 -16.77
CA LEU A 214 14.11 9.87 -15.34
C LEU A 214 14.52 11.31 -14.99
N VAL A 215 14.06 11.79 -13.85
CA VAL A 215 14.66 12.89 -13.10
C VAL A 215 15.86 12.33 -12.33
N PHE A 216 15.68 11.21 -11.65
CA PHE A 216 16.72 10.38 -11.06
C PHE A 216 16.26 8.93 -10.94
N GLY A 217 17.22 8.02 -10.79
CA GLY A 217 17.04 6.64 -10.32
C GLY A 217 18.18 6.29 -9.39
N THR A 218 17.87 5.73 -8.23
CA THR A 218 18.84 5.32 -7.19
C THR A 218 18.44 4.00 -6.55
N LEU A 219 19.39 3.36 -5.93
CA LEU A 219 19.19 2.24 -5.04
C LEU A 219 19.46 2.67 -3.59
N LEU A 220 19.02 1.84 -2.64
CA LEU A 220 19.29 2.03 -1.21
C LEU A 220 19.31 0.67 -0.54
N GLY A 221 20.46 0.27 -0.03
CA GLY A 221 20.63 -1.00 0.67
C GLY A 221 22.03 -1.23 1.18
N GLY A 222 22.20 -2.31 1.93
CA GLY A 222 23.47 -2.84 2.42
C GLY A 222 23.82 -4.17 1.73
N SER A 223 24.54 -5.05 2.44
CA SER A 223 25.02 -6.32 1.88
C SER A 223 23.96 -7.46 1.86
N GLY A 224 22.83 -7.28 2.55
CA GLY A 224 21.72 -8.22 2.61
C GLY A 224 20.62 -7.93 1.59
N GLU A 225 19.40 -8.39 1.90
CA GLU A 225 18.20 -8.05 1.14
C GLU A 225 17.53 -6.81 1.77
N ASP A 226 17.27 -5.81 0.94
CA ASP A 226 16.70 -4.53 1.35
C ASP A 226 15.50 -4.17 0.48
N ASP A 227 14.33 -4.14 1.10
CA ASP A 227 13.06 -3.98 0.38
C ASP A 227 12.36 -2.66 0.77
N ALA A 228 12.28 -1.67 -0.13
CA ALA A 228 11.42 -0.49 0.02
C ALA A 228 9.99 -0.82 -0.44
N ILE A 229 9.44 -1.89 0.11
CA ILE A 229 8.13 -2.38 -0.33
C ILE A 229 6.94 -1.64 0.28
N MET A 230 7.19 -0.58 1.10
CA MET A 230 6.13 0.03 1.90
C MET A 230 5.90 1.51 1.62
N GLY A 231 6.61 2.09 0.66
CA GLY A 231 6.19 3.35 0.07
C GLY A 231 7.03 4.56 0.32
N VAL A 232 6.61 5.63 -0.32
CA VAL A 232 7.28 6.91 -0.34
C VAL A 232 6.30 8.04 -0.05
N ARG A 233 6.78 9.07 0.65
CA ARG A 233 6.15 10.39 0.78
C ARG A 233 7.16 11.47 0.43
N LEU A 234 6.68 12.57 -0.12
CA LEU A 234 7.46 13.77 -0.33
C LEU A 234 7.01 14.83 0.67
N ASP A 235 7.97 15.53 1.28
CA ASP A 235 7.67 16.73 2.08
C ASP A 235 7.61 17.98 1.22
N GLY A 236 7.32 19.13 1.83
CA GLY A 236 7.23 20.42 1.14
C GLY A 236 8.55 20.91 0.54
N GLU A 237 9.69 20.34 0.96
CA GLU A 237 11.02 20.63 0.44
C GLU A 237 11.42 19.66 -0.70
N GLY A 238 10.59 18.64 -0.94
CA GLY A 238 10.82 17.60 -1.94
C GLY A 238 11.70 16.45 -1.44
N ASN A 239 12.01 16.39 -0.14
CA ASN A 239 12.73 15.24 0.42
C ASN A 239 11.88 13.98 0.33
N LEU A 240 12.55 12.84 0.09
CA LEU A 240 11.91 11.54 -0.06
C LEU A 240 11.95 10.79 1.26
N HIS A 241 10.79 10.57 1.86
CA HIS A 241 10.62 9.75 3.05
C HIS A 241 10.21 8.35 2.63
N VAL A 242 11.10 7.38 2.85
CA VAL A 242 10.91 5.97 2.48
C VAL A 242 10.97 5.07 3.69
N ALA A 243 10.22 3.99 3.65
CA ALA A 243 10.26 2.93 4.63
C ALA A 243 10.26 1.56 3.95
N GLY A 244 10.82 0.60 4.63
CA GLY A 244 10.90 -0.77 4.16
C GLY A 244 11.42 -1.68 5.26
N HIS A 245 11.90 -2.85 4.87
CA HIS A 245 12.62 -3.74 5.77
C HIS A 245 13.97 -4.14 5.18
N THR A 246 14.89 -4.52 6.05
CA THR A 246 16.27 -4.85 5.73
C THR A 246 16.75 -6.07 6.48
N ARG A 247 17.50 -6.91 5.80
CA ARG A 247 18.31 -7.98 6.39
C ARG A 247 19.79 -7.63 6.44
N SER A 248 20.13 -6.42 6.05
CA SER A 248 21.50 -5.90 6.07
C SER A 248 21.87 -5.43 7.46
N THR A 249 22.92 -5.96 8.05
CA THR A 249 23.49 -5.45 9.29
C THR A 249 24.34 -4.20 9.08
N ASP A 250 24.63 -3.87 7.82
CA ASP A 250 25.37 -2.71 7.32
C ASP A 250 24.52 -1.76 6.47
N PHE A 251 23.17 -1.81 6.64
CA PHE A 251 22.28 -0.82 6.02
C PHE A 251 22.74 0.60 6.36
N PRO A 252 22.79 1.53 5.39
CA PRO A 252 23.33 2.86 5.64
C PRO A 252 22.43 3.66 6.60
N VAL A 253 22.88 3.82 7.84
CA VAL A 253 22.25 4.66 8.85
C VAL A 253 23.04 5.93 9.11
N THR A 254 22.39 6.96 9.62
CA THR A 254 23.03 8.25 9.90
C THR A 254 23.49 8.34 11.35
N ALA A 255 24.47 9.22 11.61
CA ALA A 255 24.93 9.48 12.97
C ALA A 255 23.79 10.02 13.85
N GLY A 256 23.60 9.41 15.00
CA GLY A 256 22.53 9.78 15.95
C GLY A 256 21.17 9.21 15.61
N ALA A 257 21.07 8.21 14.72
CA ALA A 257 19.85 7.48 14.43
C ALA A 257 19.19 6.95 15.71
N ALA A 258 17.84 6.90 15.71
CA ALA A 258 17.06 6.36 16.85
C ALA A 258 17.48 4.92 17.19
N GLN A 259 17.77 4.11 16.19
CA GLN A 259 18.34 2.76 16.32
C GLN A 259 19.50 2.62 15.31
N PRO A 260 20.75 2.74 15.77
CA PRO A 260 21.91 2.78 14.87
C PRO A 260 22.40 1.39 14.41
N ARG A 261 21.82 0.31 14.91
CA ARG A 261 22.23 -1.07 14.61
C ARG A 261 21.02 -1.94 14.41
N SER A 262 21.15 -2.93 13.52
CA SER A 262 20.16 -4.00 13.38
C SER A 262 19.97 -4.72 14.72
N GLY A 263 18.71 -5.02 15.03
CA GLY A 263 18.32 -5.77 16.23
C GLY A 263 18.31 -7.28 15.99
N GLY A 264 17.99 -7.74 14.77
CA GLY A 264 17.74 -9.14 14.54
C GLY A 264 17.88 -9.64 13.11
N ARG A 265 16.92 -10.47 12.71
CA ARG A 265 16.96 -11.17 11.41
C ARG A 265 16.49 -10.29 10.25
N SER A 266 15.49 -9.48 10.52
CA SER A 266 14.93 -8.49 9.59
C SER A 266 14.37 -7.36 10.40
N ASP A 267 14.83 -6.15 10.16
CA ASP A 267 14.31 -4.95 10.81
C ASP A 267 13.59 -4.08 9.79
N CYS A 268 12.64 -3.29 10.24
CA CYS A 268 12.20 -2.16 9.45
C CYS A 268 13.31 -1.11 9.35
N TYR A 269 13.29 -0.30 8.31
CA TYR A 269 14.06 0.93 8.23
C TYR A 269 13.18 2.11 7.85
N LEU A 270 13.57 3.29 8.29
CA LEU A 270 13.02 4.57 7.86
C LEU A 270 14.18 5.43 7.40
N ALA A 271 14.03 6.02 6.22
CA ALA A 271 15.07 6.87 5.64
C ALA A 271 14.47 8.10 4.98
N THR A 272 15.19 9.20 5.04
CA THR A 272 14.88 10.41 4.28
C THR A 272 16.06 10.76 3.40
N LEU A 273 15.81 10.90 2.10
CA LEU A 273 16.78 11.28 1.09
C LEU A 273 16.53 12.73 0.65
N SER A 274 17.61 13.39 0.20
CA SER A 274 17.50 14.70 -0.43
C SER A 274 16.66 14.64 -1.72
N PRO A 275 16.11 15.77 -2.22
CA PRO A 275 15.24 15.80 -3.40
C PRO A 275 15.88 15.20 -4.67
N GLU A 276 17.20 15.25 -4.78
CA GLU A 276 17.96 14.68 -5.90
C GLU A 276 18.36 13.21 -5.65
N ALA A 277 17.94 12.64 -4.51
CA ALA A 277 18.35 11.31 -4.04
C ALA A 277 19.89 11.12 -3.97
N ALA A 278 20.64 12.21 -3.75
CA ALA A 278 22.11 12.20 -3.73
C ALA A 278 22.69 11.86 -2.35
N ARG A 279 21.93 12.05 -1.28
CA ARG A 279 22.39 11.80 0.10
C ARG A 279 21.25 11.44 1.03
N LEU A 280 21.58 10.71 2.08
CA LEU A 280 20.69 10.51 3.22
C LEU A 280 20.68 11.79 4.10
N ILE A 281 19.48 12.23 4.45
CA ILE A 281 19.26 13.26 5.48
C ILE A 281 19.27 12.58 6.84
N TYR A 282 18.49 11.50 6.97
CA TYR A 282 18.61 10.54 8.05
C TYR A 282 18.20 9.14 7.60
N ALA A 283 18.68 8.13 8.33
CA ALA A 283 18.20 6.76 8.23
C ALA A 283 18.42 6.04 9.56
N THR A 284 17.49 5.16 9.92
CA THR A 284 17.48 4.38 11.17
C THR A 284 16.88 3.01 10.94
N TYR A 285 17.34 2.03 11.71
CA TYR A 285 16.61 0.77 11.89
C TYR A 285 15.40 0.99 12.82
N LEU A 286 14.50 0.02 12.81
CA LEU A 286 13.41 -0.15 13.77
C LEU A 286 13.10 -1.64 13.88
N GLY A 287 13.52 -2.29 14.94
CA GLY A 287 13.26 -3.71 15.16
C GLY A 287 13.90 -4.26 16.43
N GLY A 288 13.61 -5.52 16.71
CA GLY A 288 14.16 -6.29 17.82
C GLY A 288 14.94 -7.51 17.33
N ASN A 289 15.02 -8.57 18.15
CA ASN A 289 15.84 -9.74 17.85
C ASN A 289 15.20 -10.77 16.88
N GLY A 290 13.97 -10.53 16.43
CA GLY A 290 13.22 -11.40 15.52
C GLY A 290 13.15 -10.88 14.10
N GLU A 291 11.93 -10.88 13.56
CA GLU A 291 11.63 -10.36 12.22
C GLU A 291 10.55 -9.28 12.31
N GLU A 292 10.83 -8.14 11.75
CA GLU A 292 9.92 -7.02 11.59
C GLU A 292 9.73 -6.70 10.11
N PHE A 293 8.48 -6.45 9.76
CA PHE A 293 8.09 -6.07 8.41
C PHE A 293 7.26 -4.79 8.45
N ALA A 294 7.73 -3.75 7.78
CA ALA A 294 6.88 -2.63 7.42
C ALA A 294 5.86 -3.11 6.39
N GLU A 295 4.61 -2.66 6.45
CA GLU A 295 3.55 -3.24 5.63
C GLU A 295 2.78 -2.24 4.77
N HIS A 296 2.90 -0.95 5.09
CA HIS A 296 2.27 0.13 4.33
C HIS A 296 3.12 1.40 4.28
N ARG A 297 2.72 2.32 3.38
CA ARG A 297 3.36 3.62 3.22
C ARG A 297 3.46 4.36 4.54
N PRO A 298 4.62 4.95 4.87
CA PRO A 298 4.71 5.79 6.04
C PRO A 298 3.76 6.98 5.86
N TRP A 299 3.11 7.39 6.92
CA TRP A 299 2.42 8.66 6.95
C TRP A 299 3.41 9.74 7.38
N LEU A 300 3.41 10.87 6.68
CA LEU A 300 4.25 12.02 6.98
C LEU A 300 3.40 13.10 7.66
N GLY A 301 3.78 13.47 8.87
CA GLY A 301 3.14 14.54 9.62
C GLY A 301 3.44 15.93 9.05
N PRO A 302 2.58 16.92 9.27
CA PRO A 302 2.83 18.30 8.87
C PRO A 302 4.04 18.90 9.59
N ASP A 303 4.44 18.33 10.70
CA ASP A 303 5.64 18.64 11.50
C ASP A 303 6.91 17.92 11.03
N GLY A 304 6.78 17.07 10.00
CA GLY A 304 7.87 16.26 9.44
C GLY A 304 8.15 14.97 10.19
N THR A 305 7.32 14.59 11.17
CA THR A 305 7.42 13.27 11.83
C THR A 305 6.95 12.16 10.89
N MET A 306 7.53 10.96 11.00
CA MET A 306 7.09 9.78 10.25
C MET A 306 6.36 8.79 11.15
N LEU A 307 5.16 8.37 10.75
CA LEU A 307 4.42 7.29 11.37
C LEU A 307 4.51 6.03 10.49
N LEU A 308 5.00 4.94 11.06
CA LEU A 308 5.11 3.64 10.43
C LEU A 308 4.27 2.61 11.18
N THR A 309 3.66 1.69 10.44
CA THR A 309 3.04 0.48 10.95
C THR A 309 3.60 -0.74 10.24
N GLY A 310 3.44 -1.87 10.86
CA GLY A 310 3.85 -3.16 10.34
C GLY A 310 3.56 -4.27 11.32
N SER A 311 4.16 -5.42 11.12
CA SER A 311 4.15 -6.56 12.03
C SER A 311 5.52 -6.77 12.67
N ALA A 312 5.52 -7.08 13.96
CA ALA A 312 6.73 -7.37 14.74
C ALA A 312 6.62 -8.71 15.43
N GLY A 313 7.65 -9.55 15.23
CA GLY A 313 7.81 -10.86 15.88
C GLY A 313 8.79 -10.86 17.05
N SER A 314 9.24 -9.69 17.49
CA SER A 314 10.27 -9.52 18.52
C SER A 314 9.66 -9.09 19.85
N GLY A 315 9.86 -9.87 20.90
CA GLY A 315 9.42 -9.49 22.25
C GLY A 315 10.18 -8.30 22.85
N ASP A 316 11.35 -7.96 22.31
CA ASP A 316 12.19 -6.81 22.65
C ASP A 316 12.09 -5.66 21.63
N PHE A 317 11.06 -5.67 20.77
CA PHE A 317 10.78 -4.54 19.86
C PHE A 317 10.74 -3.20 20.63
N PRO A 318 11.35 -2.13 20.10
CA PRO A 318 11.46 -0.86 20.82
C PRO A 318 10.07 -0.21 21.03
N THR A 319 9.56 -0.27 22.27
CA THR A 319 8.33 0.39 22.72
C THR A 319 8.63 1.52 23.69
N THR A 320 7.77 2.54 23.73
CA THR A 320 7.91 3.70 24.62
C THR A 320 7.11 3.54 25.92
N SER A 321 7.42 4.34 26.94
CA SER A 321 6.80 4.22 28.27
C SER A 321 5.30 4.54 28.29
N GLY A 322 4.79 5.37 27.35
CA GLY A 322 3.37 5.72 27.21
C GLY A 322 2.58 4.84 26.25
N ALA A 323 3.15 3.76 25.73
CA ALA A 323 2.54 2.92 24.72
C ALA A 323 1.22 2.27 25.18
N PHE A 324 0.25 2.12 24.27
CA PHE A 324 -0.98 1.33 24.49
C PHE A 324 -0.66 -0.10 24.94
N SER A 325 0.29 -0.76 24.26
CA SER A 325 0.82 -2.07 24.64
C SER A 325 2.33 -2.15 24.45
N ARG A 326 3.02 -2.71 25.45
CA ARG A 326 4.47 -2.94 25.41
C ARG A 326 4.82 -4.42 25.31
N VAL A 327 3.84 -5.26 25.18
CA VAL A 327 3.97 -6.72 25.23
C VAL A 327 3.51 -7.31 23.91
N LEU A 328 4.37 -8.08 23.28
CA LEU A 328 4.02 -8.97 22.17
C LEU A 328 3.12 -10.07 22.73
N ARG A 329 1.91 -10.23 22.20
CA ARG A 329 0.91 -11.18 22.68
C ARG A 329 0.83 -12.42 21.83
N GLY A 330 0.97 -12.26 20.52
CA GLY A 330 0.88 -13.32 19.54
C GLY A 330 2.22 -13.80 19.03
N LYS A 331 2.20 -14.50 17.93
CA LYS A 331 3.40 -14.84 17.17
C LYS A 331 4.01 -13.59 16.52
N THR A 332 3.15 -12.73 16.02
CA THR A 332 3.47 -11.40 15.50
C THR A 332 2.32 -10.47 15.87
N ASP A 333 2.62 -9.33 16.45
CA ASP A 333 1.64 -8.27 16.66
C ASP A 333 1.89 -7.12 15.70
N GLY A 334 0.84 -6.40 15.40
CA GLY A 334 0.98 -5.11 14.75
C GLY A 334 1.75 -4.12 15.62
N PHE A 335 2.46 -3.19 14.98
CA PHE A 335 3.09 -2.08 15.69
C PHE A 335 2.74 -0.74 15.07
N LEU A 336 2.80 0.32 15.87
CA LEU A 336 2.76 1.72 15.45
C LEU A 336 3.94 2.44 16.06
N THR A 337 4.74 3.10 15.23
CA THR A 337 5.90 3.87 15.69
C THR A 337 5.93 5.22 15.00
N ARG A 338 6.04 6.30 15.78
CA ARG A 338 6.32 7.64 15.28
C ARG A 338 7.77 7.99 15.50
N LEU A 339 8.46 8.31 14.40
CA LEU A 339 9.84 8.76 14.38
C LEU A 339 9.86 10.29 14.34
N SER A 340 10.72 10.91 15.15
CA SER A 340 10.94 12.36 15.14
C SER A 340 11.44 12.85 13.77
N ARG A 341 11.19 14.12 13.44
CA ARG A 341 11.59 14.75 12.18
C ARG A 341 13.07 14.58 11.83
N ASP A 342 13.92 14.57 12.83
CA ASP A 342 15.39 14.44 12.68
C ASP A 342 15.89 12.98 12.69
N GLY A 343 14.99 12.00 12.82
CA GLY A 343 15.31 10.57 12.81
C GLY A 343 16.01 10.04 14.05
N ARG A 344 16.04 10.80 15.16
CA ARG A 344 16.87 10.50 16.34
C ARG A 344 16.16 9.81 17.47
N GLN A 345 14.83 9.81 17.49
CA GLN A 345 14.07 9.18 18.58
C GLN A 345 12.72 8.67 18.11
N PHE A 346 12.25 7.61 18.72
CA PHE A 346 10.86 7.18 18.61
C PHE A 346 10.04 7.99 19.61
N GLU A 347 9.18 8.88 19.12
CA GLU A 347 8.31 9.72 19.95
C GLU A 347 7.27 8.89 20.68
N PHE A 348 6.70 7.92 19.97
CA PHE A 348 5.97 6.80 20.55
C PHE A 348 6.20 5.53 19.73
N SER A 349 6.07 4.39 20.39
CA SER A 349 6.09 3.08 19.77
C SER A 349 5.30 2.10 20.62
N THR A 350 4.35 1.37 19.99
CA THR A 350 3.39 0.50 20.67
C THR A 350 3.08 -0.73 19.84
N PHE A 351 2.76 -1.83 20.49
CA PHE A 351 2.08 -2.96 19.86
C PHE A 351 0.57 -2.72 19.76
N LEU A 352 -0.05 -3.39 18.81
CA LEU A 352 -1.51 -3.50 18.64
C LEU A 352 -1.82 -4.90 18.13
N GLY A 353 -2.32 -5.78 19.00
CA GLY A 353 -2.60 -7.16 18.61
C GLY A 353 -3.25 -7.99 19.72
N GLY A 354 -3.53 -9.23 19.40
CA GLY A 354 -4.08 -10.26 20.27
C GLY A 354 -3.19 -11.50 20.36
N SER A 355 -3.75 -12.68 20.56
CA SER A 355 -2.98 -13.93 20.71
C SER A 355 -2.60 -14.61 19.39
N GLY A 356 -3.10 -14.13 18.26
CA GLY A 356 -2.82 -14.65 16.93
C GLY A 356 -1.70 -13.85 16.21
N ALA A 357 -1.95 -13.48 14.98
CA ALA A 357 -1.05 -12.64 14.18
C ALA A 357 -1.84 -11.46 13.58
N GLU A 358 -1.23 -10.30 13.60
CA GLU A 358 -1.68 -9.08 12.94
C GLU A 358 -0.76 -8.75 11.79
N TYR A 359 -1.33 -8.30 10.67
CA TYR A 359 -0.58 -8.00 9.46
C TYR A 359 -1.33 -7.03 8.54
N TRP A 360 -0.59 -6.47 7.61
CA TRP A 360 -1.06 -5.48 6.62
C TRP A 360 -1.64 -4.22 7.25
N LEU A 361 -1.10 -3.82 8.42
CA LEU A 361 -1.58 -2.65 9.14
C LEU A 361 -1.21 -1.36 8.40
N MET A 362 -2.20 -0.52 8.13
CA MET A 362 -2.08 0.77 7.46
C MET A 362 -2.53 1.91 8.37
N PRO A 363 -1.68 2.92 8.64
CA PRO A 363 -2.04 4.06 9.48
C PRO A 363 -2.56 5.22 8.63
N THR A 364 -3.60 5.89 9.10
CA THR A 364 -4.05 7.16 8.53
C THR A 364 -4.54 8.07 9.64
N PRO A 365 -3.77 9.08 10.05
CA PRO A 365 -4.24 10.10 11.00
C PRO A 365 -5.32 10.99 10.39
N ASP A 366 -6.30 11.38 11.23
CA ASP A 366 -7.28 12.39 10.87
C ASP A 366 -6.81 13.81 11.21
N ALA A 367 -7.63 14.82 10.91
CA ALA A 367 -7.33 16.22 11.19
C ALA A 367 -7.19 16.54 12.69
N HIS A 368 -7.65 15.67 13.58
CA HIS A 368 -7.51 15.78 15.03
C HIS A 368 -6.31 14.99 15.59
N GLY A 369 -5.50 14.39 14.71
CA GLY A 369 -4.37 13.56 15.07
C GLY A 369 -4.73 12.16 15.54
N ARG A 370 -6.00 11.74 15.54
CA ARG A 370 -6.39 10.36 15.86
C ARG A 370 -5.89 9.44 14.76
N ILE A 371 -5.32 8.31 15.15
CA ILE A 371 -4.68 7.38 14.22
C ILE A 371 -5.64 6.22 13.93
N TYR A 372 -6.16 6.19 12.70
CA TYR A 372 -6.90 5.04 12.17
C TYR A 372 -5.90 4.00 11.69
N VAL A 373 -6.10 2.77 12.10
CA VAL A 373 -5.31 1.61 11.69
C VAL A 373 -6.26 0.55 11.18
N VAL A 374 -5.99 0.06 9.97
CA VAL A 374 -6.75 -1.04 9.36
C VAL A 374 -5.81 -2.13 8.90
N GLY A 375 -6.30 -3.36 8.78
CA GLY A 375 -5.51 -4.49 8.31
C GLY A 375 -6.24 -5.81 8.55
N GLY A 376 -5.50 -6.88 8.81
CA GLY A 376 -6.01 -8.21 9.12
C GLY A 376 -5.52 -8.74 10.46
N THR A 377 -6.30 -9.62 11.06
CA THR A 377 -5.95 -10.33 12.28
C THR A 377 -6.42 -11.79 12.23
N SER A 378 -5.60 -12.69 12.76
CA SER A 378 -6.03 -14.04 13.11
C SER A 378 -6.36 -14.18 14.61
N SER A 379 -6.27 -13.09 15.36
CA SER A 379 -6.56 -13.07 16.81
C SER A 379 -8.06 -13.03 17.08
N ARG A 380 -8.58 -14.04 17.75
CA ARG A 380 -9.97 -14.06 18.22
C ARG A 380 -10.21 -13.21 19.47
N ASP A 381 -9.15 -12.69 20.05
CA ASP A 381 -9.07 -11.80 21.21
C ASP A 381 -8.41 -10.46 20.89
N PHE A 382 -8.44 -10.04 19.60
CA PHE A 382 -8.03 -8.68 19.22
C PHE A 382 -8.78 -7.65 20.08
N PRO A 383 -8.10 -6.61 20.61
CA PRO A 383 -8.72 -5.64 21.49
C PRO A 383 -9.81 -4.84 20.77
N VAL A 384 -11.08 -5.13 21.07
CA VAL A 384 -12.24 -4.39 20.57
C VAL A 384 -12.84 -3.51 21.67
N THR A 385 -13.51 -2.44 21.28
CA THR A 385 -14.18 -1.54 22.24
C THR A 385 -15.64 -1.93 22.45
N PRO A 386 -16.29 -1.50 23.57
CA PRO A 386 -17.68 -1.86 23.86
C PRO A 386 -18.68 -1.38 22.80
N ASP A 387 -18.34 -0.37 22.01
CA ASP A 387 -19.15 0.20 20.91
C ASP A 387 -18.74 -0.35 19.53
N ALA A 388 -18.02 -1.46 19.47
CA ALA A 388 -17.64 -2.15 18.24
C ALA A 388 -18.87 -2.51 17.40
N MET A 389 -18.80 -2.30 16.08
CA MET A 389 -19.84 -2.77 15.15
C MET A 389 -19.91 -4.31 15.12
N GLN A 390 -18.75 -4.95 15.12
CA GLN A 390 -18.59 -6.40 15.16
C GLN A 390 -17.64 -6.74 16.32
N PRO A 391 -18.19 -7.12 17.50
CA PRO A 391 -17.37 -7.35 18.69
C PRO A 391 -16.68 -8.72 18.71
N ARG A 392 -16.95 -9.59 17.73
CA ARG A 392 -16.40 -10.94 17.66
C ARG A 392 -15.85 -11.23 16.28
N PHE A 393 -14.83 -12.05 16.24
CA PHE A 393 -14.27 -12.64 15.03
C PHE A 393 -15.38 -13.37 14.25
N GLY A 394 -15.49 -13.10 12.93
CA GLY A 394 -16.57 -13.58 12.07
C GLY A 394 -16.38 -15.03 11.65
N GLY A 395 -15.23 -15.36 11.08
CA GLY A 395 -14.96 -16.69 10.54
C GLY A 395 -13.61 -16.84 9.88
N GLY A 396 -13.40 -17.90 9.11
CA GLY A 396 -12.17 -18.13 8.39
C GLY A 396 -10.91 -18.23 9.24
N GLN A 397 -9.80 -17.89 8.64
CA GLN A 397 -8.48 -17.82 9.28
C GLN A 397 -8.12 -16.41 9.71
N GLU A 398 -8.68 -15.40 9.03
CA GLU A 398 -8.40 -13.98 9.25
C GLU A 398 -9.66 -13.13 9.08
N ASP A 399 -9.81 -12.11 9.93
CA ASP A 399 -10.78 -11.04 9.79
C ASP A 399 -10.07 -9.71 9.61
N ALA A 400 -10.69 -8.82 8.88
CA ALA A 400 -10.26 -7.44 8.85
C ALA A 400 -10.52 -6.75 10.20
N VAL A 401 -9.69 -5.78 10.54
CA VAL A 401 -9.83 -4.97 11.74
C VAL A 401 -9.72 -3.49 11.43
N ILE A 402 -10.44 -2.71 12.24
CA ILE A 402 -10.33 -1.26 12.29
C ILE A 402 -10.06 -0.88 13.74
N ALA A 403 -9.00 -0.13 13.97
CA ALA A 403 -8.67 0.44 15.27
C ALA A 403 -8.44 1.95 15.12
N VAL A 404 -8.84 2.71 16.12
CA VAL A 404 -8.58 4.15 16.21
C VAL A 404 -7.91 4.43 17.54
N LEU A 405 -6.70 4.96 17.50
CA LEU A 405 -5.95 5.36 18.69
C LEU A 405 -5.94 6.88 18.81
N ASP A 406 -5.63 7.37 20.00
CA ASP A 406 -5.36 8.80 20.19
C ASP A 406 -4.03 9.21 19.54
N ALA A 407 -3.72 10.50 19.56
CA ALA A 407 -2.62 11.10 18.78
C ALA A 407 -1.22 10.62 19.22
N ASP A 408 -1.07 10.16 20.45
CA ASP A 408 0.18 9.62 21.01
C ASP A 408 0.19 8.09 21.13
N ALA A 409 -0.84 7.44 20.55
CA ALA A 409 -1.03 6.00 20.54
C ALA A 409 -1.02 5.35 21.95
N SER A 410 -1.43 6.10 22.98
CA SER A 410 -1.50 5.62 24.36
C SER A 410 -2.82 4.94 24.70
N ARG A 411 -3.90 5.24 23.97
CA ARG A 411 -5.25 4.71 24.21
C ARG A 411 -5.95 4.30 22.94
N LEU A 412 -6.63 3.16 23.03
CA LEU A 412 -7.57 2.70 22.01
C LEU A 412 -8.91 3.42 22.20
N LEU A 413 -9.33 4.21 21.21
CA LEU A 413 -10.57 4.98 21.22
C LEU A 413 -11.73 4.22 20.62
N TYR A 414 -11.46 3.40 19.60
CA TYR A 414 -12.43 2.54 18.92
C TYR A 414 -11.72 1.36 18.29
N ALA A 415 -12.31 0.17 18.37
CA ALA A 415 -11.85 -0.95 17.57
C ALA A 415 -12.97 -1.96 17.33
N THR A 416 -12.96 -2.59 16.17
CA THR A 416 -13.94 -3.55 15.70
C THR A 416 -13.32 -4.55 14.74
N TYR A 417 -13.81 -5.78 14.72
CA TYR A 417 -13.65 -6.64 13.56
C TYR A 417 -14.52 -6.14 12.41
N LEU A 418 -14.22 -6.60 11.22
CA LEU A 418 -15.02 -6.40 10.02
C LEU A 418 -14.82 -7.60 9.09
N GLY A 419 -15.81 -8.46 9.00
CA GLY A 419 -15.73 -9.66 8.17
C GLY A 419 -17.01 -10.46 8.20
N GLY A 420 -16.96 -11.60 7.54
CA GLY A 420 -18.02 -12.59 7.51
C GLY A 420 -17.51 -13.98 7.91
N ASN A 421 -18.00 -15.01 7.24
CA ASN A 421 -17.68 -16.41 7.56
C ASN A 421 -16.38 -16.92 6.88
N GLY A 422 -15.76 -16.16 5.99
CA GLY A 422 -14.52 -16.48 5.29
C GLY A 422 -13.34 -15.63 5.78
N ASP A 423 -12.32 -15.51 4.93
CA ASP A 423 -11.14 -14.68 5.19
C ASP A 423 -11.38 -13.26 4.66
N ASP A 424 -11.14 -12.27 5.50
CA ASP A 424 -11.41 -10.87 5.22
C ASP A 424 -10.19 -10.00 5.54
N LEU A 425 -9.78 -9.14 4.60
CA LEU A 425 -8.59 -8.32 4.75
C LEU A 425 -8.81 -6.91 4.18
N ILE A 426 -8.62 -5.87 5.00
CA ILE A 426 -8.53 -4.49 4.51
C ILE A 426 -7.12 -4.22 4.02
N ARG A 427 -7.03 -3.64 2.80
CA ARG A 427 -5.74 -3.30 2.16
C ARG A 427 -5.50 -1.80 2.08
N SER A 428 -6.54 -0.98 2.12
CA SER A 428 -6.39 0.47 2.10
C SER A 428 -7.59 1.16 2.72
N LEU A 429 -7.33 2.36 3.25
CA LEU A 429 -8.36 3.25 3.77
C LEU A 429 -8.16 4.68 3.26
N ALA A 430 -9.27 5.40 3.13
CA ALA A 430 -9.29 6.84 2.96
C ALA A 430 -10.32 7.46 3.92
N LEU A 431 -10.00 8.62 4.46
CA LEU A 431 -10.91 9.37 5.33
C LEU A 431 -11.67 10.43 4.52
N GLY A 432 -12.96 10.50 4.73
CA GLY A 432 -13.82 11.54 4.18
C GLY A 432 -13.87 12.77 5.07
N PRO A 433 -14.34 13.93 4.53
CA PRO A 433 -14.33 15.22 5.23
C PRO A 433 -15.28 15.28 6.45
N GLU A 434 -16.31 14.43 6.49
CA GLU A 434 -17.28 14.37 7.60
C GLU A 434 -16.98 13.22 8.57
N GLY A 435 -15.77 12.64 8.49
CA GLY A 435 -15.33 11.50 9.33
C GLY A 435 -15.76 10.14 8.82
N GLU A 436 -16.16 10.06 7.54
CA GLU A 436 -16.38 8.78 6.89
C GLU A 436 -15.07 8.03 6.73
N VAL A 437 -15.17 6.69 6.74
CA VAL A 437 -14.04 5.79 6.48
C VAL A 437 -14.38 4.96 5.27
N TYR A 438 -13.59 5.11 4.21
CA TYR A 438 -13.69 4.31 3.00
C TYR A 438 -12.64 3.21 3.06
N LEU A 439 -13.04 1.99 2.79
CA LEU A 439 -12.22 0.79 2.94
C LEU A 439 -12.28 -0.03 1.67
N VAL A 440 -11.14 -0.60 1.29
CA VAL A 440 -11.06 -1.60 0.23
C VAL A 440 -10.15 -2.75 0.65
N GLY A 441 -10.41 -3.91 0.08
CA GLY A 441 -9.65 -5.09 0.40
C GLY A 441 -10.12 -6.31 -0.39
N SER A 442 -9.99 -7.47 0.22
CA SER A 442 -10.47 -8.75 -0.30
C SER A 442 -11.28 -9.51 0.73
N THR A 443 -12.24 -10.29 0.27
CA THR A 443 -13.08 -11.15 1.10
C THR A 443 -13.35 -12.48 0.41
N SER A 444 -13.30 -13.57 1.17
CA SER A 444 -13.82 -14.87 0.74
C SER A 444 -15.14 -15.21 1.44
N SER A 445 -15.70 -14.27 2.21
CA SER A 445 -16.97 -14.40 2.90
C SER A 445 -18.14 -14.25 1.93
N ASP A 446 -19.08 -15.16 1.95
CA ASP A 446 -20.33 -15.06 1.18
C ASP A 446 -21.42 -14.22 1.91
N ASP A 447 -21.21 -13.94 3.17
CA ASP A 447 -22.05 -13.10 4.03
C ASP A 447 -21.38 -11.77 4.44
N PHE A 448 -20.32 -11.33 3.71
CA PHE A 448 -19.70 -10.03 3.94
C PHE A 448 -20.75 -8.90 3.87
N PRO A 449 -20.70 -7.89 4.74
CA PRO A 449 -21.74 -6.89 4.85
C PRO A 449 -21.84 -6.00 3.60
N VAL A 450 -22.86 -6.25 2.78
CA VAL A 450 -23.24 -5.45 1.63
C VAL A 450 -24.58 -4.75 1.84
N THR A 451 -24.83 -3.70 1.09
CA THR A 451 -26.05 -2.89 1.22
C THR A 451 -27.01 -3.07 0.06
N ASP A 452 -28.28 -2.68 0.26
CA ASP A 452 -29.26 -2.62 -0.81
C ASP A 452 -28.83 -1.62 -1.90
N GLY A 453 -28.89 -2.08 -3.16
CA GLY A 453 -28.43 -1.28 -4.30
C GLY A 453 -26.93 -1.34 -4.58
N ALA A 454 -26.17 -2.20 -3.89
CA ALA A 454 -24.77 -2.48 -4.20
C ALA A 454 -24.56 -2.85 -5.68
N VAL A 455 -23.43 -2.49 -6.24
CA VAL A 455 -23.02 -2.89 -7.60
C VAL A 455 -23.03 -4.41 -7.76
N GLN A 456 -22.54 -5.11 -6.74
CA GLN A 456 -22.52 -6.56 -6.68
C GLN A 456 -22.93 -7.02 -5.26
N LYS A 457 -24.02 -7.80 -5.17
CA LYS A 457 -24.61 -8.21 -3.90
C LYS A 457 -24.12 -9.56 -3.38
N ALA A 458 -23.56 -10.37 -4.24
CA ALA A 458 -23.07 -11.70 -3.88
C ALA A 458 -21.64 -11.87 -4.36
N GLN A 459 -20.89 -12.66 -3.60
CA GLN A 459 -19.55 -13.07 -3.98
C GLN A 459 -19.59 -13.83 -5.32
N GLY A 460 -18.63 -13.54 -6.20
CA GLY A 460 -18.57 -14.13 -7.53
C GLY A 460 -17.78 -15.45 -7.61
N GLY A 461 -16.86 -15.71 -6.67
CA GLY A 461 -16.01 -16.87 -6.81
C GLY A 461 -15.06 -17.17 -5.64
N LYS A 462 -13.77 -17.30 -5.92
CA LYS A 462 -12.76 -17.71 -4.93
C LYS A 462 -12.46 -16.64 -3.87
N GLY A 463 -12.69 -15.38 -4.20
CA GLY A 463 -12.49 -14.24 -3.34
C GLY A 463 -12.64 -12.97 -4.18
N ASP A 464 -13.40 -12.01 -3.68
CA ASP A 464 -13.72 -10.78 -4.36
C ASP A 464 -13.07 -9.58 -3.64
N ALA A 465 -12.77 -8.55 -4.40
CA ALA A 465 -12.56 -7.24 -3.79
C ALA A 465 -13.86 -6.75 -3.15
N PHE A 466 -13.74 -5.96 -2.11
CA PHE A 466 -14.86 -5.21 -1.54
C PHE A 466 -14.55 -3.73 -1.47
N ILE A 467 -15.59 -2.92 -1.54
CA ILE A 467 -15.57 -1.48 -1.29
C ILE A 467 -16.63 -1.19 -0.23
N LEU A 468 -16.20 -0.57 0.87
CA LEU A 468 -17.07 -0.26 2.00
C LEU A 468 -16.91 1.21 2.41
N LYS A 469 -18.03 1.87 2.67
CA LYS A 469 -18.06 3.20 3.30
C LYS A 469 -18.73 3.09 4.68
N LEU A 470 -18.00 3.49 5.69
CA LEU A 470 -18.53 3.68 7.04
C LEU A 470 -18.83 5.16 7.26
N ALA A 471 -19.96 5.44 7.89
CA ALA A 471 -20.31 6.78 8.35
C ALA A 471 -20.36 6.81 9.89
N PRO A 472 -20.01 7.92 10.54
CA PRO A 472 -20.20 8.07 11.97
C PRO A 472 -21.64 7.75 12.37
N ALA A 473 -21.85 6.97 13.44
CA ALA A 473 -23.18 6.56 13.89
C ALA A 473 -23.97 7.76 14.48
N PHE A 474 -23.24 8.75 14.99
CA PHE A 474 -23.81 10.01 15.49
C PHE A 474 -23.13 11.16 14.75
N ARG A 475 -23.92 12.03 14.12
CA ARG A 475 -23.38 13.31 13.63
C ARG A 475 -22.85 14.09 14.83
N GLN A 476 -21.58 14.43 14.83
CA GLN A 476 -21.09 15.47 15.74
C GLN A 476 -21.89 16.75 15.43
N ARG A 477 -22.68 17.22 16.42
CA ARG A 477 -23.41 18.50 16.34
C ARG A 477 -22.46 19.66 16.53
#